data_189608f366812f46eb823aaf4ca84269
#
_entry.id   189608f366812f46eb823aaf4ca84269
#
_cell.length_a   1.000
_cell.length_b   1.000
_cell.length_c   1.000
_cell.angle_alpha   90.00
_cell.angle_beta   90.00
_cell.angle_gamma   90.00
#
_symmetry.space_group_name_H-M   'P 1'
#
loop_
_entity.id
_entity.type
_entity.pdbx_description
1 polymer ?
#
loop_
_entity_poly.entity_id
_entity_poly.type
_entity_poly.pdbx_seq_one_letter_code
_entity_poly.pdbx_strand_id
1 'polypeptide(L)'
;GDIYVSTDFMLLTQKKHGIDVSMRAALKTASGNDYATARYYDNAGYFFDTAAAHTFTIIPKRSEFILSASGGFLCWQTDNGRQNDAVMYGLRASYRYKGVSFSSEYGGYVGWEKEGDAPMTLKSTLSGKVGNIVLSIGHQIGFRDWPFQQLRIGFAVNL
;
A
#
# COMPACT_ATOMS: atom_id res chain seq x y z
N GLY A 1 0.73 19.54 -2.33
CA GLY A 1 0.83 18.27 -1.62
C GLY A 1 2.27 17.89 -1.37
N ASP A 2 2.49 16.95 -0.46
CA ASP A 2 3.84 16.49 -0.09
C ASP A 2 4.43 15.54 -1.12
N ILE A 3 5.76 15.55 -1.24
CA ILE A 3 6.50 14.63 -2.09
C ILE A 3 6.89 13.39 -1.27
N TYR A 4 6.67 12.23 -1.86
CA TYR A 4 7.10 10.94 -1.31
C TYR A 4 8.22 10.37 -2.16
N VAL A 5 9.29 9.95 -1.51
CA VAL A 5 10.42 9.25 -2.13
C VAL A 5 10.56 7.90 -1.46
N SER A 6 10.57 6.84 -2.22
CA SER A 6 10.73 5.49 -1.67
C SER A 6 11.70 4.64 -2.47
N THR A 7 12.28 3.66 -1.80
CA THR A 7 13.08 2.60 -2.41
C THR A 7 12.63 1.25 -1.88
N ASP A 8 12.58 0.27 -2.77
CA ASP A 8 12.19 -1.10 -2.47
C ASP A 8 13.40 -2.02 -2.67
N PHE A 9 13.63 -2.90 -1.71
CA PHE A 9 14.70 -3.90 -1.73
C PHE A 9 14.08 -5.30 -1.75
N MET A 10 14.40 -6.10 -2.75
CA MET A 10 14.07 -7.53 -2.75
C MET A 10 15.12 -8.28 -1.94
N LEU A 11 14.71 -8.84 -0.80
CA LEU A 11 15.58 -9.57 0.12
C LEU A 11 15.64 -11.06 -0.21
N LEU A 12 14.49 -11.66 -0.45
CA LEU A 12 14.36 -13.07 -0.82
C LEU A 12 13.46 -13.21 -2.04
N THR A 13 13.72 -14.22 -2.87
CA THR A 13 12.87 -14.57 -4.01
C THR A 13 12.28 -15.97 -3.83
N GLN A 14 11.00 -16.13 -4.15
CA GLN A 14 10.29 -17.40 -4.03
C GLN A 14 10.97 -18.52 -4.82
N LYS A 15 11.57 -18.21 -5.97
CA LYS A 15 12.31 -19.21 -6.77
C LYS A 15 13.45 -19.88 -6.02
N LYS A 16 14.12 -19.16 -5.10
CA LYS A 16 15.27 -19.69 -4.34
C LYS A 16 14.89 -20.12 -2.92
N HIS A 17 13.92 -19.43 -2.31
CA HIS A 17 13.67 -19.54 -0.88
C HIS A 17 12.24 -19.99 -0.53
N GLY A 18 11.40 -20.26 -1.55
CA GLY A 18 10.00 -20.64 -1.35
C GLY A 18 9.05 -19.48 -1.02
N ILE A 19 9.58 -18.28 -0.80
CA ILE A 19 8.82 -17.08 -0.47
C ILE A 19 9.53 -15.86 -1.04
N ASP A 20 8.77 -14.85 -1.46
CA ASP A 20 9.29 -13.52 -1.77
C ASP A 20 9.26 -12.66 -0.51
N VAL A 21 10.35 -11.95 -0.23
CA VAL A 21 10.41 -10.98 0.86
C VAL A 21 11.01 -9.70 0.33
N SER A 22 10.33 -8.59 0.55
CA SER A 22 10.79 -7.25 0.21
C SER A 22 10.74 -6.33 1.42
N MET A 23 11.59 -5.31 1.40
CA MET A 23 11.60 -4.22 2.37
C MET A 23 11.50 -2.90 1.62
N ARG A 24 10.69 -1.99 2.13
CA ARG A 24 10.55 -0.62 1.64
C ARG A 24 11.04 0.36 2.69
N ALA A 25 11.77 1.38 2.26
CA ALA A 25 12.05 2.57 3.02
C ALA A 25 11.50 3.78 2.25
N ALA A 26 10.80 4.67 2.94
CA ALA A 26 10.21 5.85 2.33
C ALA A 26 10.34 7.08 3.22
N LEU A 27 10.47 8.22 2.54
CA LEU A 27 10.48 9.55 3.13
C LEU A 27 9.31 10.35 2.56
N LYS A 28 8.68 11.13 3.42
CA LYS A 28 7.70 12.15 3.08
C LYS A 28 8.30 13.50 3.42
N THR A 29 8.28 14.42 2.48
CA THR A 29 8.77 15.79 2.70
C THR A 29 7.66 16.68 3.21
N ALA A 30 8.02 17.73 3.93
CA ALA A 30 7.14 18.85 4.27
C ALA A 30 7.19 19.88 3.13
N SER A 31 6.59 19.58 1.98
CA SER A 31 6.60 20.41 0.79
C SER A 31 5.22 20.92 0.36
N GLY A 32 4.22 20.66 1.17
CA GLY A 32 2.84 21.17 0.99
C GLY A 32 2.70 22.63 1.45
N ASN A 33 1.59 23.26 1.09
CA ASN A 33 1.29 24.67 1.46
C ASN A 33 0.08 24.79 2.38
N ASP A 34 -0.46 23.69 2.90
CA ASP A 34 -1.78 23.74 3.55
C ASP A 34 -1.73 23.12 4.96
N TYR A 35 -0.96 23.78 5.80
CA TYR A 35 -0.71 23.39 7.18
C TYR A 35 -1.97 23.39 8.06
N ALA A 36 -2.96 24.18 7.70
CA ALA A 36 -4.10 24.43 8.59
C ALA A 36 -5.28 23.46 8.42
N THR A 37 -5.33 22.70 7.33
CA THR A 37 -6.55 21.96 6.96
C THR A 37 -6.47 20.45 7.12
N ALA A 38 -5.27 19.87 7.25
CA ALA A 38 -5.15 18.44 7.43
C ALA A 38 -3.93 18.06 8.28
N ARG A 39 -4.18 17.30 9.32
CA ARG A 39 -3.26 16.89 10.38
C ARG A 39 -1.90 16.33 9.89
N TYR A 40 -1.84 15.79 8.70
CA TYR A 40 -0.62 15.15 8.14
C TYR A 40 -0.17 15.78 6.81
N TYR A 41 -0.66 16.96 6.48
CA TYR A 41 -0.17 17.75 5.36
C TYR A 41 1.01 18.60 5.79
N ASP A 42 1.95 18.79 4.88
CA ASP A 42 3.14 19.62 5.10
C ASP A 42 4.00 19.19 6.32
N ASN A 43 4.00 17.91 6.61
CA ASN A 43 4.76 17.31 7.69
C ASN A 43 5.79 16.34 7.14
N ALA A 44 7.00 16.42 7.65
CA ALA A 44 8.03 15.43 7.36
C ALA A 44 7.66 14.07 7.99
N GLY A 45 8.06 13.00 7.34
CA GLY A 45 7.84 11.67 7.86
C GLY A 45 8.71 10.64 7.16
N TYR A 46 8.79 9.48 7.77
CA TYR A 46 9.40 8.31 7.17
C TYR A 46 8.64 7.06 7.54
N PHE A 47 8.76 6.03 6.73
CA PHE A 47 8.23 4.72 7.06
C PHE A 47 9.11 3.61 6.50
N PHE A 48 9.06 2.48 7.19
CA PHE A 48 9.71 1.23 6.81
C PHE A 48 8.68 0.13 6.89
N ASP A 49 8.59 -0.69 5.86
CA ASP A 49 7.78 -1.89 5.89
C ASP A 49 8.50 -3.08 5.28
N THR A 50 8.15 -4.26 5.74
CA THR A 50 8.58 -5.53 5.18
C THR A 50 7.34 -6.30 4.75
N ALA A 51 7.37 -6.82 3.54
CA ALA A 51 6.29 -7.64 3.00
C ALA A 51 6.82 -9.03 2.65
N ALA A 52 6.04 -10.03 3.00
CA ALA A 52 6.26 -11.41 2.60
C ALA A 52 5.11 -11.85 1.68
N ALA A 53 5.41 -12.52 0.58
CA ALA A 53 4.43 -12.98 -0.39
C ALA A 53 4.71 -14.40 -0.87
N HIS A 54 3.65 -15.15 -1.13
CA HIS A 54 3.72 -16.45 -1.78
C HIS A 54 2.77 -16.52 -2.95
N THR A 55 3.29 -16.97 -4.09
CA THR A 55 2.52 -17.18 -5.32
C THR A 55 2.22 -18.66 -5.50
N PHE A 56 0.94 -18.98 -5.54
CA PHE A 56 0.40 -20.31 -5.83
C PHE A 56 0.02 -20.39 -7.30
N THR A 57 0.66 -21.26 -8.06
CA THR A 57 0.26 -21.53 -9.44
C THR A 57 -0.95 -22.46 -9.44
N ILE A 58 -2.11 -21.96 -9.81
CA ILE A 58 -3.37 -22.75 -9.85
C ILE A 58 -3.45 -23.51 -11.17
N ILE A 59 -3.26 -22.81 -12.29
CA ILE A 59 -3.18 -23.44 -13.63
C ILE A 59 -1.88 -22.93 -14.28
N PRO A 60 -0.94 -23.82 -14.61
CA PRO A 60 0.33 -23.42 -15.21
C PRO A 60 0.15 -22.46 -16.40
N LYS A 61 0.88 -21.34 -16.36
CA LYS A 61 0.86 -20.27 -17.37
C LYS A 61 -0.49 -19.56 -17.56
N ARG A 62 -1.51 -19.84 -16.75
CA ARG A 62 -2.87 -19.26 -16.93
C ARG A 62 -3.38 -18.54 -15.72
N SER A 63 -3.18 -19.10 -14.53
CA SER A 63 -3.71 -18.48 -13.31
C SER A 63 -2.79 -18.64 -12.11
N GLU A 64 -2.75 -17.61 -11.32
CA GLU A 64 -1.95 -17.50 -10.10
C GLU A 64 -2.80 -16.89 -9.00
N PHE A 65 -2.61 -17.38 -7.78
CA PHE A 65 -3.11 -16.76 -6.58
C PHE A 65 -1.92 -16.29 -5.74
N ILE A 66 -1.92 -15.03 -5.34
CA ILE A 66 -0.85 -14.44 -4.55
C ILE A 66 -1.42 -14.00 -3.22
N LEU A 67 -0.82 -14.46 -2.15
CA LEU A 67 -1.12 -14.01 -0.80
C LEU A 67 0.11 -13.29 -0.25
N SER A 68 -0.10 -12.12 0.36
CA SER A 68 0.97 -11.37 1.01
C SER A 68 0.53 -10.74 2.31
N ALA A 69 1.48 -10.64 3.23
CA ALA A 69 1.32 -9.92 4.48
C ALA A 69 2.48 -8.92 4.61
N SER A 70 2.19 -7.77 5.19
CA SER A 70 3.19 -6.76 5.48
C SER A 70 3.06 -6.22 6.89
N GLY A 71 4.18 -5.80 7.44
CA GLY A 71 4.25 -5.12 8.72
C GLY A 71 5.37 -4.08 8.68
N GLY A 72 5.20 -3.01 9.41
CA GLY A 72 6.17 -1.93 9.39
C GLY A 72 5.91 -0.89 10.46
N PHE A 73 6.60 0.21 10.29
CA PHE A 73 6.58 1.31 11.21
C PHE A 73 6.56 2.62 10.42
N LEU A 74 5.71 3.53 10.82
CA LEU A 74 5.70 4.88 10.30
C LEU A 74 5.93 5.88 11.44
N CYS A 75 6.59 6.97 11.07
CA CYS A 75 6.82 8.10 11.93
C CYS A 75 6.49 9.36 11.15
N TRP A 76 5.52 10.12 11.64
CA TRP A 76 5.14 11.40 11.08
C TRP A 76 5.32 12.49 12.10
N GLN A 77 5.97 13.55 11.70
CA GLN A 77 6.00 14.77 12.49
C GLN A 77 4.61 15.40 12.44
N THR A 78 4.02 15.65 13.59
CA THR A 78 2.74 16.37 13.73
C THR A 78 3.00 17.80 14.21
N ASP A 79 1.94 18.61 14.31
CA ASP A 79 2.02 19.99 14.80
C ASP A 79 2.75 20.10 16.14
N ASN A 80 3.39 21.23 16.37
CA ASN A 80 4.15 21.55 17.56
C ASN A 80 5.37 20.67 17.85
N GLY A 81 5.97 20.08 16.82
CA GLY A 81 7.16 19.26 16.97
C GLY A 81 6.91 17.90 17.62
N ARG A 82 5.64 17.50 17.74
CA ARG A 82 5.27 16.15 18.19
C ARG A 82 5.44 15.14 17.07
N GLN A 83 5.69 13.93 17.46
CA GLN A 83 5.88 12.81 16.56
C GLN A 83 4.76 11.79 16.78
N ASN A 84 4.07 11.40 15.73
CA ASN A 84 3.09 10.32 15.78
C ASN A 84 3.69 9.08 15.15
N ASP A 85 4.16 8.19 16.00
CA ASP A 85 4.71 6.90 15.62
C ASP A 85 3.57 5.88 15.55
N ALA A 86 3.64 4.98 14.59
CA ALA A 86 2.59 3.98 14.42
C ALA A 86 3.14 2.66 13.86
N VAL A 87 2.57 1.57 14.31
CA VAL A 87 2.77 0.25 13.68
C VAL A 87 1.85 0.13 12.48
N MET A 88 2.41 -0.25 11.33
CA MET A 88 1.68 -0.51 10.10
C MET A 88 1.47 -2.01 9.88
N TYR A 89 0.36 -2.36 9.25
CA TYR A 89 0.06 -3.74 8.87
C TYR A 89 -0.73 -3.79 7.57
N GLY A 90 -0.58 -4.90 6.85
CA GLY A 90 -1.32 -5.13 5.61
C GLY A 90 -1.44 -6.62 5.29
N LEU A 91 -2.57 -6.97 4.68
CA LEU A 91 -2.84 -8.27 4.09
C LEU A 91 -3.36 -8.06 2.67
N ARG A 92 -2.83 -8.78 1.70
CA ARG A 92 -3.28 -8.69 0.32
C ARG A 92 -3.46 -10.08 -0.27
N ALA A 93 -4.61 -10.27 -0.92
CA ALA A 93 -4.88 -11.42 -1.77
C ALA A 93 -5.06 -10.94 -3.21
N SER A 94 -4.46 -11.62 -4.17
CA SER A 94 -4.58 -11.30 -5.59
C SER A 94 -4.77 -12.56 -6.41
N TYR A 95 -5.64 -12.50 -7.40
CA TYR A 95 -5.85 -13.57 -8.37
C TYR A 95 -5.64 -13.03 -9.77
N ARG A 96 -4.84 -13.74 -10.56
CA ARG A 96 -4.56 -13.43 -11.97
C ARG A 96 -5.06 -14.56 -12.86
N TYR A 97 -5.73 -14.21 -13.93
CA TYR A 97 -6.19 -15.16 -14.94
C TYR A 97 -6.18 -14.52 -16.33
N LYS A 98 -5.38 -15.05 -17.26
CA LYS A 98 -5.35 -14.64 -18.69
C LYS A 98 -5.34 -13.11 -18.91
N GLY A 99 -4.48 -12.38 -18.20
CA GLY A 99 -4.37 -10.91 -18.36
C GLY A 99 -5.39 -10.09 -17.57
N VAL A 100 -6.33 -10.73 -16.87
CA VAL A 100 -7.19 -10.08 -15.89
C VAL A 100 -6.63 -10.35 -14.50
N SER A 101 -6.63 -9.34 -13.65
CA SER A 101 -6.27 -9.51 -12.24
C SER A 101 -7.25 -8.82 -11.32
N PHE A 102 -7.58 -9.50 -10.23
CA PHE A 102 -8.31 -8.94 -9.10
C PHE A 102 -7.41 -8.97 -7.86
N SER A 103 -7.37 -7.88 -7.12
CA SER A 103 -6.67 -7.85 -5.84
C SER A 103 -7.53 -7.17 -4.79
N SER A 104 -7.41 -7.65 -3.56
CA SER A 104 -8.00 -7.03 -2.39
C SER A 104 -6.93 -6.89 -1.32
N GLU A 105 -6.81 -5.70 -0.74
CA GLU A 105 -5.82 -5.32 0.25
C GLU A 105 -6.52 -4.70 1.45
N TYR A 106 -6.30 -5.29 2.60
CA TYR A 106 -6.74 -4.80 3.89
C TYR A 106 -5.52 -4.33 4.67
N GLY A 107 -5.57 -3.14 5.25
CA GLY A 107 -4.44 -2.63 6.00
C GLY A 107 -4.74 -1.32 6.69
N GLY A 108 -3.76 -0.88 7.46
CA GLY A 108 -3.83 0.34 8.22
C GLY A 108 -2.61 0.52 9.09
N TYR A 109 -2.76 1.39 10.08
CA TYR A 109 -1.76 1.57 11.11
C TYR A 109 -2.42 1.88 12.46
N VAL A 110 -1.68 1.74 13.54
CA VAL A 110 -2.10 2.08 14.90
C VAL A 110 -1.10 3.05 15.47
N GLY A 111 -1.53 4.29 15.64
CA GLY A 111 -0.72 5.36 16.26
C GLY A 111 -0.52 5.12 17.74
N TRP A 112 0.63 5.51 18.25
CA TRP A 112 1.07 5.29 19.64
C TRP A 112 0.62 6.38 20.62
N GLU A 113 0.23 7.55 20.13
CA GLU A 113 -0.25 8.60 20.99
C GLU A 113 -1.60 8.20 21.66
N LYS A 114 -1.90 8.77 22.81
CA LYS A 114 -3.11 8.45 23.61
C LYS A 114 -4.42 8.57 22.84
N GLU A 115 -4.46 9.41 21.81
CA GLU A 115 -5.55 9.60 20.86
C GLU A 115 -5.06 9.39 19.42
N GLY A 116 -4.11 8.47 19.25
CA GLY A 116 -3.52 8.16 17.96
C GLY A 116 -4.55 7.60 16.99
N ASP A 117 -4.44 7.99 15.72
CA ASP A 117 -5.28 7.47 14.66
C ASP A 117 -5.01 5.98 14.45
N ALA A 118 -6.06 5.25 14.17
CA ALA A 118 -5.97 3.84 13.81
C ALA A 118 -6.82 3.54 12.56
N PRO A 119 -6.49 4.18 11.42
CA PRO A 119 -7.26 4.00 10.19
C PRO A 119 -7.13 2.58 9.68
N MET A 120 -8.27 2.04 9.24
CA MET A 120 -8.36 0.74 8.61
C MET A 120 -9.08 0.87 7.28
N THR A 121 -8.52 0.32 6.23
CA THR A 121 -9.07 0.39 4.88
C THR A 121 -9.07 -0.97 4.20
N LEU A 122 -10.05 -1.18 3.33
CA LEU A 122 -10.08 -2.26 2.36
C LEU A 122 -10.08 -1.65 0.97
N LYS A 123 -9.10 -2.00 0.16
CA LYS A 123 -8.96 -1.56 -1.22
C LYS A 123 -9.04 -2.76 -2.15
N SER A 124 -9.99 -2.74 -3.06
CA SER A 124 -10.14 -3.77 -4.10
C SER A 124 -9.89 -3.16 -5.47
N THR A 125 -9.17 -3.88 -6.32
CA THR A 125 -8.84 -3.41 -7.68
C THR A 125 -9.02 -4.56 -8.66
N LEU A 126 -9.76 -4.28 -9.73
CA LEU A 126 -9.86 -5.12 -10.92
C LEU A 126 -9.06 -4.47 -12.04
N SER A 127 -8.21 -5.21 -12.71
CA SER A 127 -7.48 -4.71 -13.88
C SER A 127 -7.47 -5.75 -15.01
N GLY A 128 -7.43 -5.25 -16.24
CA GLY A 128 -7.37 -6.08 -17.44
C GLY A 128 -6.44 -5.49 -18.47
N LYS A 129 -5.70 -6.37 -19.18
CA LYS A 129 -4.79 -5.99 -20.26
C LYS A 129 -5.50 -6.17 -21.61
N VAL A 130 -5.51 -5.11 -22.42
CA VAL A 130 -6.00 -5.09 -23.80
C VAL A 130 -4.90 -4.53 -24.69
N GLY A 131 -4.21 -5.40 -25.44
CA GLY A 131 -3.02 -5.00 -26.21
C GLY A 131 -1.91 -4.50 -25.27
N ASN A 132 -1.46 -3.27 -25.53
CA ASN A 132 -0.44 -2.60 -24.70
C ASN A 132 -1.05 -1.74 -23.56
N ILE A 133 -2.37 -1.73 -23.42
CA ILE A 133 -3.05 -0.92 -22.42
C ILE A 133 -3.51 -1.82 -21.27
N VAL A 134 -3.28 -1.36 -20.06
CA VAL A 134 -3.86 -1.95 -18.84
C VAL A 134 -4.90 -0.97 -18.32
N LEU A 135 -6.14 -1.41 -18.23
CA LEU A 135 -7.24 -0.67 -17.61
C LEU A 135 -7.46 -1.18 -16.20
N SER A 136 -7.78 -0.29 -15.27
CA SER A 136 -8.08 -0.66 -13.89
C SER A 136 -9.24 0.14 -13.32
N ILE A 137 -10.01 -0.53 -12.49
CA ILE A 137 -11.01 0.09 -11.61
C ILE A 137 -10.74 -0.38 -10.18
N GLY A 138 -10.71 0.57 -9.25
CA GLY A 138 -10.45 0.30 -7.84
C GLY A 138 -11.49 0.96 -6.96
N HIS A 139 -11.86 0.29 -5.89
CA HIS A 139 -12.71 0.81 -4.84
C HIS A 139 -12.02 0.66 -3.49
N GLN A 140 -12.06 1.71 -2.67
CA GLN A 140 -11.51 1.73 -1.33
C GLN A 140 -12.60 2.13 -0.35
N ILE A 141 -12.72 1.38 0.76
CA ILE A 141 -13.63 1.65 1.87
C ILE A 141 -12.78 1.82 3.12
N GLY A 142 -13.00 2.88 3.86
CA GLY A 142 -12.46 3.09 5.20
C GLY A 142 -13.45 2.61 6.27
N PHE A 143 -12.94 1.88 7.26
CA PHE A 143 -13.74 1.33 8.35
C PHE A 143 -13.58 2.11 9.66
N ARG A 144 -12.42 2.66 9.89
CA ARG A 144 -12.09 3.36 11.12
C ARG A 144 -11.17 4.54 10.80
N ASP A 145 -11.40 5.68 11.42
CA ASP A 145 -10.62 6.93 11.36
C ASP A 145 -10.35 7.47 9.93
N TRP A 146 -10.93 6.81 8.94
CA TRP A 146 -10.89 7.17 7.52
C TRP A 146 -12.23 6.81 6.85
N PRO A 147 -13.35 7.46 7.22
CA PRO A 147 -14.69 7.03 6.80
C PRO A 147 -15.02 7.37 5.34
N PHE A 148 -14.03 7.44 4.47
CA PHE A 148 -14.21 7.79 3.08
C PHE A 148 -14.28 6.58 2.18
N GLN A 149 -15.07 6.71 1.13
CA GLN A 149 -15.07 5.80 0.00
C GLN A 149 -14.43 6.49 -1.20
N GLN A 150 -13.59 5.76 -1.92
CA GLN A 150 -12.95 6.27 -3.12
C GLN A 150 -13.15 5.29 -4.26
N LEU A 151 -13.55 5.80 -5.42
CA LEU A 151 -13.52 5.09 -6.69
C LEU A 151 -12.32 5.60 -7.49
N ARG A 152 -11.53 4.69 -8.05
CA ARG A 152 -10.36 5.00 -8.88
C ARG A 152 -10.50 4.32 -10.23
N ILE A 153 -10.24 5.05 -11.29
CA ILE A 153 -10.11 4.53 -12.63
C ILE A 153 -8.70 4.85 -13.10
N GLY A 154 -8.02 3.88 -13.65
CA GLY A 154 -6.65 4.06 -14.11
C GLY A 154 -6.40 3.38 -15.44
N PHE A 155 -5.44 3.90 -16.18
CA PHE A 155 -4.87 3.26 -17.35
C PHE A 155 -3.35 3.37 -17.33
N ALA A 156 -2.69 2.36 -17.87
CA ALA A 156 -1.24 2.36 -18.09
C ALA A 156 -0.96 1.85 -19.50
N VAL A 157 0.03 2.43 -20.16
CA VAL A 157 0.49 2.02 -21.49
C VAL A 157 1.87 1.43 -21.34
N ASN A 158 2.05 0.19 -21.81
CA ASN A 158 3.38 -0.44 -21.90
C ASN A 158 3.98 -0.04 -23.27
N LEU A 159 5.07 0.71 -23.22
CA LEU A 159 5.84 1.16 -24.39
C LEU A 159 6.79 0.07 -24.85
#